data_8f74bef494f41c025e49701c7d465876
#
_entry.id   8f74bef494f41c025e49701c7d465876
#
_cell.length_a   1.000
_cell.length_b   1.000
_cell.length_c   1.000
_cell.angle_alpha   90.00
_cell.angle_beta   90.00
_cell.angle_gamma   90.00
#
_symmetry.space_group_name_H-M   'P 1'
#
loop_
_entity.id
_entity.type
_entity.pdbx_description
1 polymer ?
#
loop_
_entity_poly.entity_id
_entity_poly.type
_entity_poly.pdbx_seq_one_letter_code
_entity_poly.pdbx_strand_id
1 'polypeptide(L)'
;VLAFACPHCRALIAFHSSECLTCGSQLGYLRELADFVELSMDSPPSYRAPREISPDVTWVRCANAEIASCNWLAAEGAPAGLCSCCHLTRTRPADADEPGMLAFARTEVAKRSLVFQLDTLGLQTTPRSADPEHGLAFDLLSSTHQKVITGHDTGVITIDLAEGDDSHREKMRAQLAEPYRTLLGHLRHEIGHWYWESLVEPT
;
A
#
# COMPACT_ATOMS: atom_id res chain seq x y z
N VAL A 1 5.33 -15.91 -0.61
CA VAL A 1 4.59 -15.33 -1.74
C VAL A 1 3.11 -15.49 -1.46
N LEU A 2 2.35 -14.39 -1.45
CA LEU A 2 0.89 -14.43 -1.35
C LEU A 2 0.33 -14.79 -2.74
N ALA A 3 -0.45 -15.85 -2.82
CA ALA A 3 -1.03 -16.35 -4.04
C ALA A 3 -2.56 -16.43 -3.92
N PHE A 4 -3.23 -16.00 -4.97
CA PHE A 4 -4.69 -15.98 -5.09
C PHE A 4 -5.12 -16.77 -6.32
N ALA A 5 -6.40 -17.05 -6.45
CA ALA A 5 -6.96 -17.64 -7.65
C ALA A 5 -7.65 -16.58 -8.51
N CYS A 6 -7.36 -16.56 -9.79
CA CYS A 6 -8.08 -15.69 -10.72
C CYS A 6 -9.60 -15.95 -10.63
N PRO A 7 -10.44 -14.94 -10.43
CA PRO A 7 -11.90 -15.14 -10.32
C PRO A 7 -12.51 -15.74 -11.59
N HIS A 8 -11.93 -15.47 -12.78
CA HIS A 8 -12.40 -15.95 -14.04
C HIS A 8 -11.95 -17.39 -14.34
N CYS A 9 -10.63 -17.65 -14.42
CA CYS A 9 -10.10 -18.93 -14.91
C CYS A 9 -9.48 -19.83 -13.82
N ARG A 10 -9.45 -19.38 -12.56
CA ARG A 10 -8.90 -20.10 -11.41
C ARG A 10 -7.39 -20.35 -11.45
N ALA A 11 -6.67 -19.79 -12.43
CA ALA A 11 -5.21 -19.81 -12.44
C ALA A 11 -4.64 -19.05 -11.22
N LEU A 12 -3.48 -19.48 -10.74
CA LEU A 12 -2.80 -18.78 -9.65
C LEU A 12 -2.32 -17.40 -10.11
N ILE A 13 -2.59 -16.40 -9.30
CA ILE A 13 -2.15 -15.01 -9.50
C ILE A 13 -1.41 -14.52 -8.25
N ALA A 14 -0.44 -13.62 -8.44
CA ALA A 14 0.27 -12.99 -7.35
C ALA A 14 -0.54 -11.83 -6.74
N PHE A 15 -0.27 -11.49 -5.48
CA PHE A 15 -0.97 -10.40 -4.77
C PHE A 15 -0.89 -9.03 -5.49
N HIS A 16 0.16 -8.79 -6.26
CA HIS A 16 0.34 -7.52 -6.98
C HIS A 16 -0.13 -7.57 -8.46
N SER A 17 -0.82 -8.63 -8.86
CA SER A 17 -1.34 -8.74 -10.23
C SER A 17 -2.45 -7.74 -10.48
N SER A 18 -2.43 -7.07 -11.64
CA SER A 18 -3.53 -6.23 -12.16
C SER A 18 -4.22 -6.85 -13.36
N GLU A 19 -3.66 -7.97 -13.85
CA GLU A 19 -4.16 -8.76 -14.98
C GLU A 19 -3.83 -10.24 -14.74
N CYS A 20 -4.68 -11.12 -15.20
CA CYS A 20 -4.42 -12.55 -15.22
C CYS A 20 -3.64 -12.93 -16.47
N LEU A 21 -2.39 -13.36 -16.31
CA LEU A 21 -1.53 -13.74 -17.45
C LEU A 21 -2.04 -14.99 -18.22
N THR A 22 -2.96 -15.76 -17.63
CA THR A 22 -3.51 -16.96 -18.26
C THR A 22 -4.70 -16.66 -19.17
N CYS A 23 -5.62 -15.79 -18.76
CA CYS A 23 -6.84 -15.50 -19.50
C CYS A 23 -7.00 -14.04 -19.94
N GLY A 24 -6.10 -13.13 -19.54
CA GLY A 24 -6.15 -11.72 -19.89
C GLY A 24 -7.19 -10.91 -19.13
N SER A 25 -7.91 -11.50 -18.15
CA SER A 25 -8.89 -10.74 -17.36
C SER A 25 -8.23 -9.63 -16.58
N GLN A 26 -8.82 -8.44 -16.61
CA GLN A 26 -8.41 -7.29 -15.81
C GLN A 26 -8.85 -7.52 -14.35
N LEU A 27 -7.92 -7.36 -13.43
CA LEU A 27 -8.10 -7.69 -12.03
C LEU A 27 -7.96 -6.47 -11.12
N GLY A 28 -8.69 -6.48 -10.02
CA GLY A 28 -8.49 -5.55 -8.91
C GLY A 28 -8.60 -6.27 -7.57
N TYR A 29 -7.75 -5.88 -6.61
CA TYR A 29 -7.89 -6.37 -5.24
C TYR A 29 -8.93 -5.52 -4.51
N LEU A 30 -9.98 -6.15 -4.01
CA LEU A 30 -11.04 -5.52 -3.23
C LEU A 30 -10.83 -5.85 -1.74
N ARG A 31 -10.44 -4.84 -0.96
CA ARG A 31 -10.10 -4.99 0.46
C ARG A 31 -11.27 -5.56 1.29
N GLU A 32 -12.47 -5.14 0.98
CA GLU A 32 -13.72 -5.54 1.65
C GLU A 32 -14.02 -7.03 1.49
N LEU A 33 -13.53 -7.64 0.40
CA LEU A 33 -13.60 -9.08 0.16
C LEU A 33 -12.34 -9.82 0.59
N ALA A 34 -11.24 -9.09 0.84
CA ALA A 34 -9.90 -9.64 0.99
C ALA A 34 -9.49 -10.57 -0.18
N ASP A 35 -9.98 -10.29 -1.39
CA ASP A 35 -9.79 -11.13 -2.58
C ASP A 35 -9.78 -10.28 -3.87
N PHE A 36 -9.44 -10.94 -4.97
CA PHE A 36 -9.46 -10.36 -6.31
C PHE A 36 -10.83 -10.45 -6.95
N VAL A 37 -11.17 -9.42 -7.70
CA VAL A 37 -12.37 -9.36 -8.54
C VAL A 37 -11.96 -9.10 -9.99
N GLU A 38 -12.78 -9.59 -10.93
CA GLU A 38 -12.66 -9.27 -12.34
C GLU A 38 -13.36 -7.92 -12.62
N LEU A 39 -12.66 -7.03 -13.29
CA LEU A 39 -13.21 -5.74 -13.69
C LEU A 39 -14.01 -5.89 -15.00
N SER A 40 -15.05 -5.07 -15.14
CA SER A 40 -15.81 -4.98 -16.39
C SER A 40 -14.92 -4.52 -17.56
N MET A 41 -15.37 -4.81 -18.78
CA MET A 41 -14.73 -4.32 -20.00
C MET A 41 -15.12 -2.88 -20.37
N ASP A 42 -15.84 -2.19 -19.47
CA ASP A 42 -16.22 -0.79 -19.64
C ASP A 42 -14.99 0.14 -19.61
N SER A 43 -15.19 1.36 -20.00
CA SER A 43 -14.15 2.38 -19.92
C SER A 43 -14.64 3.56 -19.05
N PRO A 44 -14.08 3.74 -17.83
CA PRO A 44 -13.03 2.94 -17.17
C PRO A 44 -13.54 1.59 -16.64
N PRO A 45 -12.65 0.58 -16.54
CA PRO A 45 -12.99 -0.72 -15.95
C PRO A 45 -13.47 -0.58 -14.50
N SER A 46 -14.57 -1.23 -14.16
CA SER A 46 -15.20 -1.11 -12.86
C SER A 46 -15.71 -2.45 -12.34
N TYR A 47 -16.08 -2.49 -11.07
CA TYR A 47 -16.69 -3.65 -10.41
C TYR A 47 -17.83 -3.20 -9.50
N ARG A 48 -18.97 -3.93 -9.54
CA ARG A 48 -20.06 -3.78 -8.58
C ARG A 48 -20.11 -5.01 -7.69
N ALA A 49 -19.88 -4.80 -6.41
CA ALA A 49 -19.99 -5.87 -5.43
C ALA A 49 -21.47 -6.28 -5.25
N PRO A 50 -21.71 -7.54 -4.86
CA PRO A 50 -23.03 -7.95 -4.38
C PRO A 50 -23.52 -7.03 -3.24
N ARG A 51 -24.84 -6.83 -3.16
CA ARG A 51 -25.45 -5.89 -2.21
C ARG A 51 -25.14 -6.20 -0.75
N GLU A 52 -24.94 -7.46 -0.44
CA GLU A 52 -24.60 -7.95 0.91
C GLU A 52 -23.21 -7.49 1.37
N ILE A 53 -22.33 -7.14 0.43
CA ILE A 53 -20.94 -6.75 0.70
C ILE A 53 -20.82 -5.23 0.68
N SER A 54 -21.34 -4.59 -0.37
CA SER A 54 -21.26 -3.14 -0.55
C SER A 54 -22.41 -2.65 -1.44
N PRO A 55 -23.58 -2.38 -0.84
CA PRO A 55 -24.75 -1.98 -1.61
C PRO A 55 -24.48 -0.66 -2.34
N ASP A 56 -24.77 -0.67 -3.63
CA ASP A 56 -24.74 0.51 -4.52
C ASP A 56 -23.38 1.21 -4.68
N VAL A 57 -22.27 0.55 -4.30
CA VAL A 57 -20.92 1.06 -4.53
C VAL A 57 -20.35 0.49 -5.84
N THR A 58 -19.89 1.38 -6.70
CA THR A 58 -19.04 1.05 -7.84
C THR A 58 -17.57 1.16 -7.42
N TRP A 59 -16.79 0.16 -7.74
CA TRP A 59 -15.36 0.09 -7.45
C TRP A 59 -14.59 0.31 -8.74
N VAL A 60 -13.58 1.17 -8.69
CA VAL A 60 -12.75 1.56 -9.84
C VAL A 60 -11.28 1.40 -9.50
N ARG A 61 -10.40 1.44 -10.48
CA ARG A 61 -8.95 1.44 -10.23
C ARG A 61 -8.56 2.65 -9.39
N CYS A 62 -7.66 2.41 -8.45
CA CYS A 62 -7.04 3.47 -7.66
C CYS A 62 -6.33 4.47 -8.59
N ALA A 63 -6.39 5.77 -8.27
CA ALA A 63 -5.67 6.82 -9.00
C ALA A 63 -4.15 6.58 -9.07
N ASN A 64 -3.60 5.82 -8.11
CA ASN A 64 -2.20 5.40 -8.11
C ASN A 64 -1.92 4.13 -8.95
N ALA A 65 -2.86 3.67 -9.79
CA ALA A 65 -2.66 2.47 -10.61
C ALA A 65 -1.43 2.59 -11.52
N GLU A 66 -1.28 3.73 -12.19
CA GLU A 66 -0.16 3.96 -13.13
C GLU A 66 1.14 4.33 -12.38
N ILE A 67 1.07 5.28 -11.44
CA ILE A 67 2.26 5.87 -10.82
C ILE A 67 2.87 5.01 -9.71
N ALA A 68 2.10 4.11 -9.10
CA ALA A 68 2.55 3.24 -8.01
C ALA A 68 2.18 1.77 -8.22
N SER A 69 1.82 1.37 -9.45
CA SER A 69 1.37 0.01 -9.80
C SER A 69 0.33 -0.51 -8.79
N CYS A 70 -0.63 0.36 -8.42
CA CYS A 70 -1.64 0.00 -7.44
C CYS A 70 -2.73 -0.86 -8.10
N ASN A 71 -2.87 -2.07 -7.62
CA ASN A 71 -3.91 -3.02 -8.07
C ASN A 71 -5.12 -3.07 -7.14
N TRP A 72 -5.14 -2.25 -6.07
CA TRP A 72 -6.30 -2.14 -5.19
C TRP A 72 -7.37 -1.24 -5.79
N LEU A 73 -8.62 -1.54 -5.46
CA LEU A 73 -9.75 -0.76 -5.91
C LEU A 73 -10.09 0.37 -4.92
N ALA A 74 -10.59 1.46 -5.46
CA ALA A 74 -11.17 2.57 -4.73
C ALA A 74 -12.67 2.60 -4.99
N ALA A 75 -13.47 3.02 -4.02
CA ALA A 75 -14.86 3.34 -4.26
C ALA A 75 -14.94 4.54 -5.23
N GLU A 76 -15.89 4.52 -6.15
CA GLU A 76 -16.16 5.65 -7.03
C GLU A 76 -16.50 6.88 -6.17
N GLY A 77 -15.85 8.01 -6.42
CA GLY A 77 -15.96 9.21 -5.60
C GLY A 77 -15.10 9.22 -4.33
N ALA A 78 -14.25 8.21 -4.11
CA ALA A 78 -13.28 8.23 -3.01
C ALA A 78 -12.37 9.46 -3.07
N PRO A 79 -11.92 10.00 -1.91
CA PRO A 79 -11.04 11.16 -1.88
C PRO A 79 -9.81 10.97 -2.77
N ALA A 80 -9.57 11.92 -3.68
CA ALA A 80 -8.52 11.88 -4.69
C ALA A 80 -8.51 10.61 -5.57
N GLY A 81 -9.59 9.81 -5.61
CA GLY A 81 -9.66 8.54 -6.32
C GLY A 81 -8.75 7.44 -5.74
N LEU A 82 -8.32 7.59 -4.49
CA LEU A 82 -7.36 6.69 -3.86
C LEU A 82 -8.05 5.53 -3.14
N CYS A 83 -7.49 4.33 -3.25
CA CYS A 83 -7.89 3.21 -2.40
C CYS A 83 -7.50 3.46 -0.93
N SER A 84 -8.07 2.70 -0.01
CA SER A 84 -7.84 2.84 1.43
C SER A 84 -6.36 2.72 1.83
N CYS A 85 -5.55 1.93 1.11
CA CYS A 85 -4.12 1.84 1.37
C CYS A 85 -3.35 3.07 0.86
N CYS A 86 -3.61 3.53 -0.38
CA CYS A 86 -2.94 4.71 -0.92
C CYS A 86 -3.35 5.99 -0.20
N HIS A 87 -4.55 6.04 0.35
CA HIS A 87 -5.05 7.16 1.17
C HIS A 87 -4.26 7.35 2.47
N LEU A 88 -3.54 6.34 2.95
CA LEU A 88 -2.63 6.47 4.10
C LEU A 88 -1.37 7.27 3.77
N THR A 89 -1.00 7.47 2.51
CA THR A 89 0.15 8.29 2.12
C THR A 89 -0.23 9.76 2.15
N ARG A 90 0.40 10.51 3.07
CA ARG A 90 0.20 11.95 3.25
C ARG A 90 1.12 12.76 2.32
N THR A 91 2.38 12.34 2.24
CA THR A 91 3.42 13.05 1.46
C THR A 91 4.14 12.08 0.55
N ARG A 92 4.38 12.49 -0.70
CA ARG A 92 5.15 11.76 -1.70
C ARG A 92 6.07 12.70 -2.48
N PRO A 93 7.05 12.19 -3.26
CA PRO A 93 7.87 13.02 -4.15
C PRO A 93 7.04 13.81 -5.16
N ALA A 94 7.59 14.91 -5.64
CA ALA A 94 7.02 15.65 -6.75
C ALA A 94 7.03 14.81 -8.04
N ASP A 95 6.05 15.00 -8.93
CA ASP A 95 5.96 14.25 -10.19
C ASP A 95 7.20 14.42 -11.09
N ALA A 96 7.91 15.54 -10.96
CA ALA A 96 9.15 15.82 -11.68
C ALA A 96 10.38 15.09 -11.11
N ASP A 97 10.30 14.51 -9.92
CA ASP A 97 11.36 13.68 -9.32
C ASP A 97 11.20 12.23 -9.80
N GLU A 98 11.60 11.93 -11.04
CA GLU A 98 11.46 10.60 -11.63
C GLU A 98 12.12 9.49 -10.78
N PRO A 99 13.37 9.64 -10.26
CA PRO A 99 13.94 8.64 -9.37
C PRO A 99 13.16 8.46 -8.07
N GLY A 100 12.70 9.56 -7.47
CA GLY A 100 11.87 9.55 -6.27
C GLY A 100 10.52 8.87 -6.53
N MET A 101 9.89 9.11 -7.66
CA MET A 101 8.63 8.48 -8.05
C MET A 101 8.78 6.96 -8.30
N LEU A 102 9.90 6.51 -8.87
CA LEU A 102 10.19 5.08 -9.01
C LEU A 102 10.37 4.40 -7.65
N ALA A 103 11.09 5.04 -6.73
CA ALA A 103 11.29 4.54 -5.37
C ALA A 103 9.97 4.57 -4.57
N PHE A 104 9.14 5.60 -4.75
CA PHE A 104 7.79 5.69 -4.22
C PHE A 104 6.92 4.51 -4.67
N ALA A 105 6.91 4.18 -5.96
CA ALA A 105 6.14 3.04 -6.48
C ALA A 105 6.54 1.72 -5.79
N ARG A 106 7.84 1.46 -5.61
CA ARG A 106 8.36 0.28 -4.90
C ARG A 106 7.94 0.27 -3.43
N THR A 107 7.97 1.42 -2.78
CA THR A 107 7.57 1.55 -1.36
C THR A 107 6.07 1.33 -1.20
N GLU A 108 5.25 1.84 -2.11
CA GLU A 108 3.80 1.59 -2.13
C GLU A 108 3.46 0.09 -2.30
N VAL A 109 4.22 -0.66 -3.10
CA VAL A 109 4.07 -2.13 -3.20
C VAL A 109 4.32 -2.81 -1.85
N ALA A 110 5.38 -2.41 -1.14
CA ALA A 110 5.70 -2.95 0.19
C ALA A 110 4.63 -2.54 1.23
N LYS A 111 4.15 -1.30 1.18
CA LYS A 111 3.10 -0.79 2.07
C LYS A 111 1.78 -1.54 1.86
N ARG A 112 1.38 -1.85 0.61
CA ARG A 112 0.19 -2.69 0.35
C ARG A 112 0.34 -4.08 0.97
N SER A 113 1.52 -4.68 0.86
CA SER A 113 1.80 -5.96 1.51
C SER A 113 1.71 -5.88 3.04
N LEU A 114 2.18 -4.79 3.65
CA LEU A 114 2.03 -4.53 5.08
C LEU A 114 0.55 -4.43 5.46
N VAL A 115 -0.21 -3.55 4.81
CA VAL A 115 -1.64 -3.33 5.13
C VAL A 115 -2.44 -4.63 4.99
N PHE A 116 -2.20 -5.40 3.93
CA PHE A 116 -2.82 -6.72 3.79
C PHE A 116 -2.50 -7.66 4.97
N GLN A 117 -1.26 -7.66 5.46
CA GLN A 117 -0.88 -8.49 6.62
C GLN A 117 -1.58 -8.02 7.90
N LEU A 118 -1.69 -6.70 8.09
CA LEU A 118 -2.42 -6.14 9.24
C LEU A 118 -3.90 -6.53 9.20
N ASP A 119 -4.53 -6.44 8.02
CA ASP A 119 -5.91 -6.90 7.83
C ASP A 119 -6.08 -8.39 8.17
N THR A 120 -5.13 -9.23 7.73
CA THR A 120 -5.13 -10.67 8.04
C THR A 120 -5.00 -10.95 9.53
N LEU A 121 -4.32 -10.09 10.28
CA LEU A 121 -4.18 -10.15 11.73
C LEU A 121 -5.37 -9.51 12.48
N GLY A 122 -6.35 -8.93 11.78
CA GLY A 122 -7.45 -8.18 12.38
C GLY A 122 -7.04 -6.82 12.95
N LEU A 123 -5.86 -6.32 12.58
CA LEU A 123 -5.34 -5.04 13.02
C LEU A 123 -5.80 -3.93 12.06
N GLN A 124 -6.67 -3.07 12.55
CA GLN A 124 -7.23 -1.98 11.74
C GLN A 124 -6.23 -0.84 11.56
N THR A 125 -6.24 -0.23 10.37
CA THR A 125 -5.50 0.98 10.06
C THR A 125 -6.47 2.15 9.92
N THR A 126 -6.59 2.98 10.96
CA THR A 126 -7.40 4.21 10.91
C THR A 126 -6.56 5.31 10.27
N PRO A 127 -6.98 5.90 9.15
CA PRO A 127 -6.20 6.98 8.53
C PRO A 127 -6.26 8.27 9.36
N ARG A 128 -5.19 9.06 9.31
CA ARG A 128 -5.10 10.34 10.01
C ARG A 128 -6.16 11.36 9.56
N SER A 129 -6.71 11.20 8.39
CA SER A 129 -7.86 11.99 7.91
C SER A 129 -9.16 11.71 8.69
N ALA A 130 -9.30 10.52 9.28
CA ALA A 130 -10.44 10.13 10.09
C ALA A 130 -10.16 10.31 11.60
N ASP A 131 -8.93 10.19 12.03
CA ASP A 131 -8.46 10.46 13.39
C ASP A 131 -7.19 11.33 13.35
N PRO A 132 -7.33 12.67 13.48
CA PRO A 132 -6.20 13.59 13.37
C PRO A 132 -5.15 13.45 14.46
N GLU A 133 -5.48 12.89 15.61
CA GLU A 133 -4.58 12.78 16.76
C GLU A 133 -3.80 11.45 16.74
N HIS A 134 -4.50 10.32 16.52
CA HIS A 134 -3.91 8.99 16.66
C HIS A 134 -3.89 8.20 15.35
N GLY A 135 -4.48 8.73 14.28
CA GLY A 135 -4.57 8.04 13.00
C GLY A 135 -3.21 7.90 12.31
N LEU A 136 -3.13 6.88 11.47
CA LEU A 136 -1.94 6.50 10.72
C LEU A 136 -1.78 7.33 9.44
N ALA A 137 -0.57 7.79 9.17
CA ALA A 137 -0.16 8.37 7.90
C ALA A 137 1.27 7.95 7.54
N PHE A 138 1.58 7.95 6.24
CA PHE A 138 2.93 7.71 5.73
C PHE A 138 3.43 8.95 4.99
N ASP A 139 4.65 9.39 5.33
CA ASP A 139 5.44 10.34 4.56
C ASP A 139 6.55 9.56 3.84
N LEU A 140 6.45 9.46 2.53
CA LEU A 140 7.38 8.75 1.67
C LEU A 140 8.27 9.79 0.98
N LEU A 141 9.45 10.01 1.54
CA LEU A 141 10.29 11.16 1.21
C LEU A 141 11.59 10.73 0.50
N SER A 142 11.99 11.51 -0.51
CA SER A 142 13.26 11.32 -1.20
C SER A 142 14.38 12.06 -0.47
N SER A 143 15.46 11.36 -0.15
CA SER A 143 16.67 11.96 0.44
C SER A 143 17.59 12.62 -0.59
N THR A 144 17.19 12.73 -1.85
CA THR A 144 18.00 13.33 -2.94
C THR A 144 18.35 14.78 -2.66
N HIS A 145 17.45 15.56 -2.03
CA HIS A 145 17.64 16.99 -1.82
C HIS A 145 17.72 17.40 -0.35
N GLN A 146 17.38 16.52 0.56
CA GLN A 146 17.43 16.77 2.01
C GLN A 146 17.62 15.46 2.76
N LYS A 147 18.23 15.54 3.95
CA LYS A 147 18.35 14.37 4.81
C LYS A 147 16.95 13.94 5.29
N VAL A 148 16.61 12.70 5.05
CA VAL A 148 15.41 12.04 5.58
C VAL A 148 15.84 11.05 6.66
N ILE A 149 15.11 10.96 7.74
CA ILE A 149 15.30 9.97 8.80
C ILE A 149 14.03 9.13 8.82
N THR A 150 14.18 7.84 8.55
CA THR A 150 13.10 6.86 8.72
C THR A 150 12.76 6.74 10.20
N GLY A 151 11.48 6.73 10.53
CA GLY A 151 11.02 6.63 11.91
C GLY A 151 9.51 6.88 12.04
N HIS A 152 9.03 6.74 13.28
CA HIS A 152 7.65 6.98 13.68
C HIS A 152 7.58 8.18 14.63
N ASP A 153 6.59 9.03 14.44
CA ASP A 153 6.23 10.12 15.35
C ASP A 153 4.72 10.36 15.32
N THR A 154 4.08 10.11 16.46
CA THR A 154 2.66 10.43 16.69
C THR A 154 1.74 9.98 15.54
N GLY A 155 1.83 8.70 15.14
CA GLY A 155 1.01 8.13 14.06
C GLY A 155 1.48 8.46 12.64
N VAL A 156 2.56 9.21 12.47
CA VAL A 156 3.18 9.45 11.16
C VAL A 156 4.43 8.60 11.03
N ILE A 157 4.44 7.75 10.03
CA ILE A 157 5.61 6.93 9.65
C ILE A 157 6.31 7.61 8.48
N THR A 158 7.51 8.08 8.72
CA THR A 158 8.39 8.64 7.68
C THR A 158 9.31 7.54 7.16
N ILE A 159 9.35 7.36 5.84
CA ILE A 159 10.26 6.43 5.16
C ILE A 159 11.16 7.19 4.20
N ASP A 160 12.47 7.02 4.35
CA ASP A 160 13.41 7.42 3.30
C ASP A 160 13.27 6.46 2.12
N LEU A 161 12.89 7.00 0.97
CA LEU A 161 12.71 6.23 -0.25
C LEU A 161 13.98 5.55 -0.75
N ALA A 162 15.16 5.98 -0.31
CA ALA A 162 16.42 5.27 -0.54
C ALA A 162 16.40 3.83 0.01
N GLU A 163 15.59 3.56 1.03
CA GLU A 163 15.34 2.19 1.55
C GLU A 163 14.66 1.28 0.52
N GLY A 164 14.09 1.82 -0.54
CA GLY A 164 13.55 1.08 -1.70
C GLY A 164 14.63 0.56 -2.66
N ASP A 165 15.90 1.02 -2.53
CA ASP A 165 17.03 0.58 -3.34
C ASP A 165 17.77 -0.59 -2.70
N ASP A 166 17.95 -1.70 -3.43
CA ASP A 166 18.61 -2.90 -2.92
C ASP A 166 20.08 -2.66 -2.58
N SER A 167 20.78 -1.87 -3.39
CA SER A 167 22.18 -1.55 -3.19
C SER A 167 22.39 -0.69 -1.95
N HIS A 168 21.50 0.28 -1.73
CA HIS A 168 21.49 1.11 -0.53
C HIS A 168 21.23 0.25 0.72
N ARG A 169 20.20 -0.59 0.71
CA ARG A 169 19.87 -1.45 1.85
C ARG A 169 20.99 -2.42 2.19
N GLU A 170 21.61 -3.06 1.20
CA GLU A 170 22.72 -4.00 1.42
C GLU A 170 23.94 -3.30 2.03
N LYS A 171 24.25 -2.10 1.56
CA LYS A 171 25.30 -1.26 2.13
C LYS A 171 25.03 -0.91 3.59
N MET A 172 23.81 -0.46 3.90
CA MET A 172 23.40 -0.14 5.27
C MET A 172 23.40 -1.39 6.16
N ARG A 173 22.89 -2.53 5.65
CA ARG A 173 22.90 -3.82 6.35
C ARG A 173 24.33 -4.21 6.78
N ALA A 174 25.28 -4.09 5.84
CA ALA A 174 26.68 -4.40 6.14
C ALA A 174 27.31 -3.43 7.15
N GLN A 175 27.00 -2.14 7.06
CA GLN A 175 27.51 -1.12 8.00
C GLN A 175 26.97 -1.30 9.43
N LEU A 176 25.71 -1.72 9.55
CA LEU A 176 25.02 -1.91 10.85
C LEU A 176 25.16 -3.34 11.38
N ALA A 177 25.85 -4.23 10.65
CA ALA A 177 25.98 -5.65 10.97
C ALA A 177 24.62 -6.36 11.21
N GLU A 178 23.58 -5.97 10.48
CA GLU A 178 22.26 -6.57 10.57
C GLU A 178 22.21 -7.90 9.81
N PRO A 179 21.48 -8.94 10.30
CA PRO A 179 21.36 -10.22 9.61
C PRO A 179 20.56 -10.10 8.31
N TYR A 180 19.57 -9.22 8.26
CA TYR A 180 18.80 -8.89 7.08
C TYR A 180 18.23 -7.48 7.18
N ARG A 181 17.98 -6.84 6.03
CA ARG A 181 17.36 -5.51 5.95
C ARG A 181 16.45 -5.46 4.73
N THR A 182 15.15 -5.40 4.95
CA THR A 182 14.15 -5.30 3.87
C THR A 182 13.24 -4.11 4.09
N LEU A 183 12.76 -3.51 3.00
CA LEU A 183 11.82 -2.40 3.08
C LEU A 183 10.53 -2.77 3.85
N LEU A 184 9.98 -3.95 3.59
CA LEU A 184 8.83 -4.45 4.34
C LEU A 184 9.15 -4.68 5.82
N GLY A 185 10.39 -5.10 6.14
CA GLY A 185 10.87 -5.23 7.52
C GLY A 185 10.87 -3.90 8.26
N HIS A 186 11.34 -2.83 7.61
CA HIS A 186 11.32 -1.47 8.17
C HIS A 186 9.88 -0.98 8.38
N LEU A 187 9.04 -1.13 7.37
CA LEU A 187 7.62 -0.76 7.50
C LEU A 187 6.94 -1.50 8.66
N ARG A 188 7.26 -2.79 8.88
CA ARG A 188 6.76 -3.56 10.04
C ARG A 188 7.30 -3.05 11.37
N HIS A 189 8.55 -2.60 11.40
CA HIS A 189 9.15 -2.03 12.61
C HIS A 189 8.45 -0.73 12.99
N GLU A 190 8.33 0.20 12.05
CA GLU A 190 7.73 1.51 12.30
C GLU A 190 6.23 1.42 12.65
N ILE A 191 5.48 0.55 11.97
CA ILE A 191 4.07 0.34 12.33
C ILE A 191 3.91 -0.33 13.71
N GLY A 192 4.92 -1.11 14.13
CA GLY A 192 4.96 -1.70 15.47
C GLY A 192 4.99 -0.64 16.57
N HIS A 193 5.70 0.49 16.36
CA HIS A 193 5.70 1.63 17.28
C HIS A 193 4.31 2.25 17.39
N TRP A 194 3.62 2.46 16.26
CA TRP A 194 2.26 3.01 16.26
C TRP A 194 1.26 2.11 17.01
N TYR A 195 1.34 0.78 16.81
CA TYR A 195 0.48 -0.13 17.58
C TYR A 195 0.87 -0.21 19.04
N TRP A 196 2.15 -0.07 19.38
CA TRP A 196 2.59 0.00 20.77
C TRP A 196 1.95 1.19 21.49
N GLU A 197 2.04 2.39 20.90
CA GLU A 197 1.39 3.60 21.44
C GLU A 197 -0.13 3.43 21.54
N SER A 198 -0.76 2.85 20.53
CA SER A 198 -2.22 2.74 20.45
C SER A 198 -2.81 1.66 21.37
N LEU A 199 -2.07 0.57 21.64
CA LEU A 199 -2.60 -0.61 22.32
C LEU A 199 -1.95 -0.89 23.68
N VAL A 200 -0.73 -0.44 23.92
CA VAL A 200 0.09 -0.82 25.08
C VAL A 200 0.41 0.37 26.00
N GLU A 201 0.66 1.55 25.46
CA GLU A 201 0.78 2.77 26.22
C GLU A 201 -0.60 3.45 26.37
N PRO A 202 -1.42 3.07 27.34
CA PRO A 202 -2.63 3.82 27.61
C PRO A 202 -2.23 5.20 28.13
N THR A 203 -2.69 6.21 27.49
CA THR A 203 -2.63 7.61 27.91
C THR A 203 -3.23 7.82 29.30
#